data_94060fa6bf2292b9f155b7cbbb8a7eef
#
_entry.id   94060fa6bf2292b9f155b7cbbb8a7eef
#
_cell.length_a   1.000
_cell.length_b   1.000
_cell.length_c   1.000
_cell.angle_alpha   90.00
_cell.angle_beta   90.00
_cell.angle_gamma   90.00
#
_symmetry.space_group_name_H-M   'P 1'
#
loop_
_entity.id
_entity.type
_entity.pdbx_description
1 polymer ?
#
loop_
_entity_poly.entity_id
_entity_poly.type
_entity_poly.pdbx_seq_one_letter_code
_entity_poly.pdbx_strand_id
1 'polypeptide(L)'
;LAVTGGRIDAKAALALGLVHELHADAELDAALQRVLGEILQNAPPAVAAAKALIAKARLHSPASLVQEAAEVFSRAALSDEGTEGQTAFLQKRKAKWMPQ
;
A
#
# COMPACT_ATOMS: atom_id res chain seq x y z
N LEU A 1 -15.52 21.01 -5.11
CA LEU A 1 -16.55 19.95 -5.07
C LEU A 1 -17.36 20.01 -3.80
N ALA A 2 -16.74 19.80 -2.63
CA ALA A 2 -17.48 19.72 -1.35
C ALA A 2 -18.27 21.01 -1.01
N VAL A 3 -17.73 22.18 -1.35
CA VAL A 3 -18.36 23.47 -1.05
C VAL A 3 -19.32 23.92 -2.16
N THR A 4 -18.98 23.65 -3.43
CA THR A 4 -19.74 24.15 -4.59
C THR A 4 -20.81 23.19 -5.09
N GLY A 5 -20.81 21.92 -4.64
CA GLY A 5 -21.72 20.89 -5.12
C GLY A 5 -21.57 20.52 -6.61
N GLY A 6 -20.48 20.96 -7.24
CA GLY A 6 -20.25 20.70 -8.67
C GLY A 6 -20.10 19.22 -8.99
N ARG A 7 -20.50 18.82 -10.21
CA ARG A 7 -20.26 17.48 -10.76
C ARG A 7 -18.98 17.50 -11.57
N ILE A 8 -18.25 16.42 -11.52
CA ILE A 8 -17.08 16.16 -12.35
C ILE A 8 -17.24 14.80 -13.04
N ASP A 9 -16.63 14.64 -14.20
CA ASP A 9 -16.53 13.35 -14.86
C ASP A 9 -15.35 12.53 -14.31
N ALA A 10 -15.23 11.29 -14.75
CA ALA A 10 -14.21 10.36 -14.31
C ALA A 10 -12.78 10.85 -14.65
N LYS A 11 -12.59 11.50 -15.81
CA LYS A 11 -11.28 12.04 -16.23
C LYS A 11 -10.84 13.20 -15.33
N ALA A 12 -11.76 14.08 -14.97
CA ALA A 12 -11.50 15.16 -14.03
C ALA A 12 -11.23 14.60 -12.62
N ALA A 13 -11.91 13.54 -12.19
CA ALA A 13 -11.64 12.86 -10.93
C ALA A 13 -10.22 12.27 -10.88
N LEU A 14 -9.76 11.65 -11.98
CA LEU A 14 -8.37 11.18 -12.11
C LEU A 14 -7.36 12.33 -12.05
N ALA A 15 -7.60 13.40 -12.82
CA ALA A 15 -6.71 14.56 -12.86
C ALA A 15 -6.59 15.25 -11.48
N LEU A 16 -7.65 15.22 -10.67
CA LEU A 16 -7.67 15.74 -9.29
C LEU A 16 -7.12 14.76 -8.24
N GLY A 17 -6.76 13.54 -8.62
CA GLY A 17 -6.28 12.52 -7.69
C GLY A 17 -7.35 11.95 -6.78
N LEU A 18 -8.64 12.07 -7.13
CA LEU A 18 -9.76 11.46 -6.38
C LEU A 18 -9.87 9.97 -6.63
N VAL A 19 -9.42 9.52 -7.79
CA VAL A 19 -9.25 8.11 -8.15
C VAL A 19 -7.83 7.91 -8.69
N HIS A 20 -7.31 6.70 -8.60
CA HIS A 20 -5.94 6.39 -9.00
C HIS A 20 -5.84 5.90 -10.45
N GLU A 21 -6.87 5.23 -10.93
CA GLU A 21 -6.93 4.66 -12.28
C GLU A 21 -8.35 4.76 -12.84
N LEU A 22 -8.47 4.73 -14.16
CA LEU A 22 -9.73 4.61 -14.89
C LEU A 22 -9.62 3.44 -15.84
N HIS A 23 -10.64 2.59 -15.84
CA HIS A 23 -10.74 1.44 -16.70
C HIS A 23 -12.13 1.39 -17.34
N ALA A 24 -12.23 0.77 -18.50
CA ALA A 24 -13.53 0.39 -19.07
C ALA A 24 -14.18 -0.67 -18.17
N ASP A 25 -15.52 -0.71 -18.14
CA ASP A 25 -16.25 -1.64 -17.26
C ASP A 25 -15.80 -3.11 -17.44
N ALA A 26 -15.52 -3.52 -18.67
CA ALA A 26 -15.04 -4.86 -18.98
C ALA A 26 -13.62 -5.17 -18.46
N GLU A 27 -12.83 -4.15 -18.12
CA GLU A 27 -11.43 -4.27 -17.67
C GLU A 27 -11.29 -4.08 -16.15
N LEU A 28 -12.35 -3.63 -15.49
CA LEU A 28 -12.31 -3.25 -14.08
C LEU A 28 -11.90 -4.42 -13.18
N ASP A 29 -12.45 -5.61 -13.39
CA ASP A 29 -12.11 -6.79 -12.61
C ASP A 29 -10.64 -7.20 -12.79
N ALA A 30 -10.13 -7.14 -14.02
CA ALA A 30 -8.73 -7.45 -14.31
C ALA A 30 -7.78 -6.44 -13.62
N ALA A 31 -8.11 -5.16 -13.67
CA ALA A 31 -7.36 -4.12 -12.97
C ALA A 31 -7.39 -4.31 -11.45
N LEU A 32 -8.55 -4.64 -10.88
CA LEU A 32 -8.68 -4.97 -9.46
C LEU A 32 -7.81 -6.16 -9.06
N GLN A 33 -7.85 -7.25 -9.82
CA GLN A 33 -7.05 -8.45 -9.55
C GLN A 33 -5.55 -8.16 -9.63
N ARG A 34 -5.11 -7.30 -10.55
CA ARG A 34 -3.72 -6.86 -10.64
C ARG A 34 -3.28 -6.14 -9.35
N VAL A 35 -4.05 -5.14 -8.92
CA VAL A 35 -3.73 -4.36 -7.71
C VAL A 35 -3.75 -5.25 -6.45
N LEU A 36 -4.74 -6.13 -6.32
CA LEU A 36 -4.80 -7.10 -5.22
C LEU A 36 -3.59 -8.03 -5.26
N GLY A 37 -3.18 -8.50 -6.44
CA GLY A 37 -2.00 -9.33 -6.60
C GLY A 37 -0.72 -8.64 -6.12
N GLU A 38 -0.55 -7.35 -6.41
CA GLU A 38 0.58 -6.55 -5.92
C GLU A 38 0.56 -6.40 -4.39
N ILE A 39 -0.62 -6.14 -3.79
CA ILE A 39 -0.77 -6.03 -2.34
C ILE A 39 -0.43 -7.35 -1.66
N LEU A 40 -0.92 -8.47 -2.18
CA LEU A 40 -0.73 -9.79 -1.61
C LEU A 40 0.72 -10.32 -1.70
N GLN A 41 1.59 -9.66 -2.44
CA GLN A 41 3.03 -9.95 -2.42
C GLN A 41 3.72 -9.44 -1.14
N ASN A 42 3.10 -8.53 -0.41
CA ASN A 42 3.67 -7.94 0.78
C ASN A 42 3.18 -8.64 2.04
N ALA A 43 4.02 -8.72 3.06
CA ALA A 43 3.64 -9.27 4.37
C ALA A 43 2.49 -8.43 4.98
N PRO A 44 1.36 -9.05 5.42
CA PRO A 44 0.21 -8.31 5.94
C PRO A 44 0.55 -7.37 7.09
N PRO A 45 1.40 -7.73 8.09
CA PRO A 45 1.80 -6.80 9.15
C PRO A 45 2.60 -5.60 8.63
N ALA A 46 3.42 -5.78 7.59
CA ALA A 46 4.19 -4.69 6.99
C ALA A 46 3.29 -3.68 6.27
N VAL A 47 2.27 -4.16 5.54
CA VAL A 47 1.26 -3.31 4.92
C VAL A 47 0.49 -2.51 5.97
N ALA A 48 0.08 -3.15 7.07
CA ALA A 48 -0.63 -2.49 8.16
C ALA A 48 0.24 -1.39 8.81
N ALA A 49 1.51 -1.68 9.09
CA ALA A 49 2.46 -0.74 9.67
C ALA A 49 2.73 0.46 8.74
N ALA A 50 2.94 0.21 7.45
CA ALA A 50 3.13 1.27 6.44
C ALA A 50 1.90 2.19 6.36
N LYS A 51 0.69 1.63 6.32
CA LYS A 51 -0.55 2.43 6.31
C LYS A 51 -0.70 3.28 7.56
N ALA A 52 -0.35 2.75 8.74
CA ALA A 52 -0.39 3.50 9.99
C ALA A 52 0.59 4.69 9.98
N LEU A 53 1.82 4.49 9.51
CA LEU A 53 2.81 5.56 9.37
C LEU A 53 2.38 6.64 8.37
N ILE A 54 1.83 6.23 7.22
CA ILE A 54 1.29 7.16 6.21
C ILE A 54 0.16 8.00 6.79
N ALA A 55 -0.75 7.38 7.54
CA ALA A 55 -1.84 8.12 8.19
C ALA A 55 -1.33 9.16 9.18
N LYS A 56 -0.30 8.83 9.99
CA LYS A 56 0.35 9.77 10.91
C LYS A 56 1.08 10.89 10.18
N ALA A 57 1.76 10.59 9.08
CA ALA A 57 2.53 11.56 8.29
C ALA A 57 1.65 12.68 7.70
N ARG A 58 0.34 12.49 7.62
CA ARG A 58 -0.61 13.54 7.21
C ARG A 58 -0.79 14.62 8.27
N LEU A 59 -0.50 14.33 9.53
CA LEU A 59 -0.76 15.20 10.69
C LEU A 59 0.52 15.64 11.41
N HIS A 60 1.66 15.04 11.05
CA HIS A 60 2.95 15.26 11.71
C HIS A 60 4.04 15.57 10.69
N SER A 61 5.06 16.30 11.09
CA SER A 61 6.23 16.51 10.23
C SER A 61 7.00 15.20 10.04
N PRO A 62 7.59 14.95 8.85
CA PRO A 62 8.43 13.76 8.65
C PRO A 62 9.53 13.61 9.69
N ALA A 63 10.16 14.72 10.10
CA ALA A 63 11.24 14.72 11.10
C ALA A 63 10.79 14.18 12.46
N SER A 64 9.53 14.43 12.86
CA SER A 64 8.99 13.94 14.15
C SER A 64 8.65 12.44 14.12
N LEU A 65 8.62 11.81 12.94
CA LEU A 65 8.27 10.40 12.78
C LEU A 65 9.48 9.50 12.53
N VAL A 66 10.68 10.05 12.37
CA VAL A 66 11.89 9.28 12.03
C VAL A 66 12.16 8.17 13.05
N GLN A 67 12.10 8.49 14.34
CA GLN A 67 12.37 7.52 15.41
C GLN A 67 11.31 6.40 15.41
N GLU A 68 10.03 6.76 15.33
CA GLU A 68 8.94 5.78 15.28
C GLU A 68 9.05 4.89 14.04
N ALA A 69 9.35 5.48 12.89
CA ALA A 69 9.52 4.74 11.65
C ALA A 69 10.68 3.74 11.74
N ALA A 70 11.81 4.14 12.34
CA ALA A 70 12.95 3.27 12.57
C ALA A 70 12.60 2.08 13.49
N GLU A 71 11.85 2.33 14.56
CA GLU A 71 11.39 1.29 15.48
C GLU A 71 10.40 0.32 14.81
N VAL A 72 9.46 0.84 14.03
CA VAL A 72 8.51 0.02 13.25
C VAL A 72 9.25 -0.86 12.26
N PHE A 73 10.20 -0.27 11.52
CA PHE A 73 11.04 -1.02 10.57
C PHE A 73 11.85 -2.12 11.27
N SER A 74 12.52 -1.80 12.37
CA SER A 74 13.33 -2.77 13.11
C SER A 74 12.51 -3.94 13.63
N ARG A 75 11.34 -3.67 14.20
CA ARG A 75 10.41 -4.74 14.63
C ARG A 75 9.95 -5.61 13.46
N ALA A 76 9.61 -4.99 12.34
CA ALA A 76 9.18 -5.73 11.15
C ALA A 76 10.32 -6.59 10.58
N ALA A 77 11.53 -6.05 10.50
CA ALA A 77 12.69 -6.78 9.99
C ALA A 77 13.10 -7.98 10.86
N LEU A 78 12.89 -7.88 12.17
CA LEU A 78 13.22 -8.93 13.15
C LEU A 78 12.05 -9.90 13.42
N SER A 79 10.89 -9.68 12.81
CA SER A 79 9.74 -10.59 12.95
C SER A 79 9.92 -11.88 12.14
N ASP A 80 9.05 -12.86 12.41
CA ASP A 80 9.02 -14.10 11.64
C ASP A 80 8.74 -13.83 10.16
N GLU A 81 7.82 -12.91 9.86
CA GLU A 81 7.53 -12.48 8.49
C GLU A 81 8.73 -11.76 7.85
N GLY A 82 9.43 -10.93 8.60
CA GLY A 82 10.65 -10.27 8.12
C GLY A 82 11.72 -11.28 7.75
N THR A 83 11.97 -12.27 8.62
CA THR A 83 12.91 -13.37 8.39
C THR A 83 12.49 -14.23 7.18
N GLU A 84 11.20 -14.58 7.09
CA GLU A 84 10.66 -15.33 5.95
C GLU A 84 10.83 -14.54 4.65
N GLY A 85 10.53 -13.23 4.66
CA GLY A 85 10.66 -12.37 3.48
C GLY A 85 12.09 -12.31 2.97
N GLN A 86 13.06 -12.10 3.86
CA GLN A 86 14.48 -12.09 3.52
C GLN A 86 14.94 -13.45 2.97
N THR A 87 14.54 -14.53 3.64
CA THR A 87 14.87 -15.90 3.22
C THR A 87 14.28 -16.22 1.84
N ALA A 88 13.01 -15.90 1.62
CA ALA A 88 12.34 -16.11 0.35
C ALA A 88 13.01 -15.34 -0.79
N PHE A 89 13.39 -14.09 -0.53
CA PHE A 89 14.11 -13.24 -1.50
C PHE A 89 15.46 -13.85 -1.88
N LEU A 90 16.28 -14.26 -0.91
CA LEU A 90 17.59 -14.88 -1.15
C LEU A 90 17.45 -16.20 -1.88
N GLN A 91 16.43 -16.99 -1.57
CA GLN A 91 16.16 -18.29 -2.20
C GLN A 91 15.40 -18.16 -3.53
N LYS A 92 15.05 -16.95 -3.97
CA LYS A 92 14.27 -16.67 -5.19
C LYS A 92 12.96 -17.48 -5.27
N ARG A 93 12.26 -17.60 -4.14
CA ARG A 93 10.97 -18.27 -4.01
C ARG A 93 9.89 -17.32 -3.51
N LYS A 94 8.64 -17.71 -3.64
CA LYS A 94 7.53 -17.01 -2.99
C LYS A 94 7.65 -17.10 -1.47
N ALA A 95 7.32 -16.01 -0.77
CA ALA A 95 7.14 -16.03 0.67
C ALA A 95 5.84 -16.78 1.03
N LYS A 96 5.77 -17.31 2.25
CA LYS A 96 4.66 -18.19 2.70
C LYS A 96 3.29 -17.50 2.68
N TRP A 97 3.24 -16.18 2.81
CA TRP A 97 1.98 -15.42 2.76
C TRP A 97 1.47 -15.13 1.34
N MET A 98 2.31 -15.33 0.32
CA MET A 98 1.91 -15.08 -1.06
C MET A 98 0.95 -16.16 -1.57
N PRO A 99 -0.02 -15.81 -2.41
CA PRO A 99 -0.88 -16.80 -3.07
C PRO A 99 -0.05 -17.81 -3.87
N GLN A 100 -0.43 -19.07 -3.76
CA GLN A 100 0.24 -20.18 -4.47
C GLN A 100 -0.13 -20.18 -5.94
#